data_f33297a9864ed45bec21708e9ebd3742
#
_entry.id   f33297a9864ed45bec21708e9ebd3742
#
_cell.length_a   1.000
_cell.length_b   1.000
_cell.length_c   1.000
_cell.angle_alpha   90.00
_cell.angle_beta   90.00
_cell.angle_gamma   90.00
#
_symmetry.space_group_name_H-M   'P 1'
#
loop_
_entity.id
_entity.type
_entity.pdbx_description
1 polymer ?
#
loop_
_entity_poly.entity_id
_entity_poly.type
_entity_poly.pdbx_seq_one_letter_code
_entity_poly.pdbx_strand_id
1 'polypeptide(L)'
;MLTRYPLVTIVIAQLFGTSLWFSVNGVGLALQEAVGLSEGDLGLLTIAVQAGFITGTLAIATSGLADRVRASHLFAISAVLGALVNAAFIGVADNVTLAGFARFATGLCLAGIYPLGMKLVVSWTPSHAGAALGWLVGMLTLGIASPHLLRGLTLHLPWQWPLLLASLLALAAALLIYRLGVGPHLPAKATGGRPWAGLAAFKHKDFRAAALGYFGHCWELYALWALVPFLVTRELERLNAATSAQSWISFLTIAIGLPGCVLAGRWSRHYGSARVAFVALATSGALCLLYPLIGGAPPLLLIALLLLWGFSVIADSAQFSALASATAPPERLGAALAMMNAIGFGLTIPSIALVTALWSDQGLAVIWWLLPGPVLGLIAMRGLNRHSVRA
;
A
#
# COMPACT_ATOMS: atom_id res chain seq x y z
N MET A 1 21.83 5.51 -20.06
CA MET A 1 20.91 4.34 -20.10
C MET A 1 19.63 4.60 -19.29
N LEU A 2 19.71 5.16 -18.07
CA LEU A 2 18.53 5.42 -17.21
C LEU A 2 17.52 6.40 -17.84
N THR A 3 18.00 7.48 -18.45
CA THR A 3 17.15 8.48 -19.13
C THR A 3 16.49 7.97 -20.43
N ARG A 4 16.94 6.83 -20.96
CA ARG A 4 16.31 6.18 -22.11
C ARG A 4 14.99 5.47 -21.74
N TYR A 5 14.91 4.99 -20.50
CA TYR A 5 13.74 4.27 -19.97
C TYR A 5 13.34 4.80 -18.59
N PRO A 6 12.96 6.09 -18.49
CA PRO A 6 12.74 6.74 -17.19
C PRO A 6 11.60 6.09 -16.40
N LEU A 7 10.49 5.74 -17.06
CA LEU A 7 9.38 5.08 -16.39
C LEU A 7 9.80 3.75 -15.75
N VAL A 8 10.53 2.91 -16.49
CA VAL A 8 11.02 1.62 -15.96
C VAL A 8 11.93 1.84 -14.74
N THR A 9 12.81 2.84 -14.82
CA THR A 9 13.69 3.19 -13.70
C THR A 9 12.90 3.62 -12.46
N ILE A 10 11.88 4.48 -12.64
CA ILE A 10 11.07 4.98 -11.52
C ILE A 10 10.26 3.85 -10.88
N VAL A 11 9.61 2.99 -11.69
CA VAL A 11 8.76 1.93 -11.13
C VAL A 11 9.58 0.82 -10.45
N ILE A 12 10.78 0.51 -10.95
CA ILE A 12 11.72 -0.39 -10.26
C ILE A 12 12.21 0.24 -8.96
N ALA A 13 12.58 1.52 -8.96
CA ALA A 13 12.97 2.21 -7.74
C ALA A 13 11.81 2.30 -6.73
N GLN A 14 10.57 2.43 -7.21
CA GLN A 14 9.38 2.37 -6.37
C GLN A 14 9.25 1.01 -5.68
N LEU A 15 9.34 -0.09 -6.42
CA LEU A 15 9.36 -1.44 -5.86
C LEU A 15 10.44 -1.56 -4.77
N PHE A 16 11.66 -1.18 -5.09
CA PHE A 16 12.79 -1.30 -4.18
C PHE A 16 12.60 -0.45 -2.92
N GLY A 17 12.17 0.80 -3.04
CA GLY A 17 11.96 1.70 -1.91
C GLY A 17 10.80 1.26 -1.01
N THR A 18 9.73 0.71 -1.59
CA THR A 18 8.55 0.26 -0.82
C THR A 18 8.70 -1.14 -0.21
N SER A 19 9.79 -1.86 -0.50
CA SER A 19 10.15 -3.10 0.21
C SER A 19 10.34 -2.89 1.71
N LEU A 20 10.63 -1.67 2.15
CA LEU A 20 10.73 -1.32 3.57
C LEU A 20 9.38 -1.37 4.30
N TRP A 21 8.26 -1.24 3.57
CA TRP A 21 6.93 -1.04 4.19
C TRP A 21 6.52 -2.22 5.05
N PHE A 22 6.53 -3.41 4.49
CA PHE A 22 6.16 -4.67 5.15
C PHE A 22 7.38 -5.55 5.49
N SER A 23 8.58 -4.98 5.61
CA SER A 23 9.81 -5.71 5.87
C SER A 23 9.72 -6.56 7.15
N VAL A 24 9.09 -6.05 8.21
CA VAL A 24 8.87 -6.76 9.48
C VAL A 24 7.77 -7.82 9.33
N ASN A 25 6.69 -7.52 8.59
CA ASN A 25 5.62 -8.48 8.35
C ASN A 25 6.11 -9.73 7.59
N GLY A 26 7.06 -9.54 6.66
CA GLY A 26 7.65 -10.64 5.91
C GLY A 26 8.43 -11.64 6.76
N VAL A 27 8.90 -11.23 7.92
CA VAL A 27 9.63 -12.07 8.89
C VAL A 27 8.83 -12.32 10.18
N GLY A 28 7.57 -11.92 10.23
CA GLY A 28 6.75 -11.85 11.44
C GLY A 28 6.80 -13.12 12.29
N LEU A 29 6.54 -14.32 11.70
CA LEU A 29 6.60 -15.59 12.42
C LEU A 29 7.98 -15.87 13.00
N ALA A 30 9.04 -15.71 12.20
CA ALA A 30 10.41 -15.95 12.67
C ALA A 30 10.84 -14.92 13.73
N LEU A 31 10.31 -13.71 13.68
CA LEU A 31 10.55 -12.68 14.68
C LEU A 31 9.82 -13.01 16.00
N GLN A 32 8.57 -13.50 15.93
CA GLN A 32 7.83 -13.97 17.10
C GLN A 32 8.58 -15.09 17.81
N GLU A 33 9.07 -16.07 17.08
CA GLU A 33 9.86 -17.18 17.63
C GLU A 33 11.19 -16.71 18.25
N ALA A 34 11.87 -15.73 17.61
CA ALA A 34 13.19 -15.29 18.04
C ALA A 34 13.20 -14.36 19.26
N VAL A 35 12.19 -13.46 19.36
CA VAL A 35 12.17 -12.41 20.40
C VAL A 35 10.89 -12.38 21.24
N GLY A 36 9.97 -13.33 21.02
CA GLY A 36 8.78 -13.51 21.84
C GLY A 36 7.66 -12.47 21.61
N LEU A 37 7.60 -11.86 20.41
CA LEU A 37 6.54 -10.91 20.09
C LEU A 37 5.18 -11.61 19.94
N SER A 38 4.12 -10.97 20.40
CA SER A 38 2.75 -11.38 20.16
C SER A 38 2.24 -10.97 18.76
N GLU A 39 1.11 -11.52 18.33
CA GLU A 39 0.42 -11.08 17.10
C GLU A 39 0.00 -9.61 17.18
N GLY A 40 -0.43 -9.17 18.38
CA GLY A 40 -0.74 -7.77 18.66
C GLY A 40 0.47 -6.85 18.51
N ASP A 41 1.67 -7.29 18.92
CA ASP A 41 2.91 -6.52 18.75
C ASP A 41 3.25 -6.36 17.25
N LEU A 42 3.10 -7.41 16.44
CA LEU A 42 3.27 -7.30 14.98
C LEU A 42 2.27 -6.31 14.35
N GLY A 43 1.03 -6.33 14.82
CA GLY A 43 0.01 -5.35 14.45
C GLY A 43 0.45 -3.93 14.81
N LEU A 44 0.97 -3.72 16.01
CA LEU A 44 1.47 -2.44 16.52
C LEU A 44 2.64 -1.91 15.68
N LEU A 45 3.58 -2.78 15.29
CA LEU A 45 4.70 -2.42 14.40
C LEU A 45 4.21 -2.03 13.00
N THR A 46 3.15 -2.67 12.50
CA THR A 46 2.51 -2.31 11.23
C THR A 46 1.77 -0.98 11.32
N ILE A 47 1.06 -0.72 12.42
CA ILE A 47 0.42 0.57 12.70
C ILE A 47 1.45 1.69 12.81
N ALA A 48 2.58 1.43 13.47
CA ALA A 48 3.63 2.43 13.64
C ALA A 48 4.18 2.94 12.29
N VAL A 49 4.42 2.04 11.31
CA VAL A 49 4.87 2.47 9.99
C VAL A 49 3.78 3.25 9.24
N GLN A 50 2.51 2.89 9.39
CA GLN A 50 1.40 3.65 8.81
C GLN A 50 1.29 5.05 9.40
N ALA A 51 1.35 5.16 10.73
CA ALA A 51 1.32 6.45 11.44
C ALA A 51 2.50 7.34 11.02
N GLY A 52 3.69 6.76 10.89
CA GLY A 52 4.86 7.46 10.37
C GLY A 52 4.65 7.97 8.93
N PHE A 53 4.11 7.14 8.05
CA PHE A 53 3.81 7.51 6.66
C PHE A 53 2.80 8.67 6.58
N ILE A 54 1.72 8.62 7.34
CA ILE A 54 0.72 9.69 7.39
C ILE A 54 1.36 10.99 7.89
N THR A 55 2.08 10.91 9.01
CA THR A 55 2.76 12.08 9.60
C THR A 55 3.76 12.68 8.62
N GLY A 56 4.58 11.85 7.99
CA GLY A 56 5.56 12.30 6.99
C GLY A 56 4.91 12.93 5.76
N THR A 57 3.83 12.33 5.25
CA THR A 57 3.09 12.86 4.10
C THR A 57 2.49 14.21 4.41
N LEU A 58 1.86 14.38 5.58
CA LEU A 58 1.32 15.66 6.03
C LEU A 58 2.44 16.68 6.26
N ALA A 59 3.56 16.29 6.86
CA ALA A 59 4.69 17.19 7.07
C ALA A 59 5.29 17.69 5.75
N ILE A 60 5.49 16.80 4.77
CA ILE A 60 5.98 17.17 3.43
C ILE A 60 4.99 18.11 2.73
N ALA A 61 3.69 17.79 2.80
CA ALA A 61 2.64 18.58 2.15
C ALA A 61 2.49 19.98 2.79
N THR A 62 2.54 20.07 4.13
CA THR A 62 2.34 21.35 4.85
C THR A 62 3.57 22.25 4.83
N SER A 63 4.78 21.67 4.85
CA SER A 63 6.03 22.43 4.80
C SER A 63 6.37 22.95 3.39
N GLY A 64 5.71 22.43 2.35
CA GLY A 64 6.07 22.68 0.96
C GLY A 64 7.45 22.13 0.57
N LEU A 65 7.97 21.15 1.33
CA LEU A 65 9.29 20.55 1.12
C LEU A 65 9.41 19.94 -0.27
N ALA A 66 8.34 19.28 -0.75
CA ALA A 66 8.29 18.69 -2.10
C ALA A 66 8.41 19.71 -3.25
N ASP A 67 8.20 21.01 -2.98
CA ASP A 67 8.32 22.09 -3.98
C ASP A 67 9.61 22.89 -3.83
N ARG A 68 10.25 22.83 -2.65
CA ARG A 68 11.53 23.52 -2.36
C ARG A 68 12.73 22.65 -2.72
N VAL A 69 12.62 21.33 -2.53
CA VAL A 69 13.68 20.36 -2.81
C VAL A 69 13.34 19.59 -4.08
N ARG A 70 14.35 19.30 -4.90
CA ARG A 70 14.15 18.44 -6.08
C ARG A 70 13.58 17.08 -5.66
N ALA A 71 12.49 16.66 -6.28
CA ALA A 71 11.80 15.38 -5.95
C ALA A 71 12.74 14.18 -5.95
N SER A 72 13.71 14.13 -6.89
CA SER A 72 14.70 13.04 -6.96
C SER A 72 15.68 13.04 -5.78
N HIS A 73 16.08 14.22 -5.28
CA HIS A 73 16.96 14.31 -4.11
C HIS A 73 16.20 13.92 -2.82
N LEU A 74 14.98 14.44 -2.65
CA LEU A 74 14.17 14.13 -1.47
C LEU A 74 13.83 12.64 -1.43
N PHE A 75 13.48 12.03 -2.58
CA PHE A 75 13.30 10.58 -2.68
C PHE A 75 14.57 9.81 -2.26
N ALA A 76 15.72 10.19 -2.82
CA ALA A 76 16.98 9.50 -2.53
C ALA A 76 17.38 9.60 -1.05
N ILE A 77 17.27 10.79 -0.46
CA ILE A 77 17.55 11.00 0.98
C ILE A 77 16.60 10.15 1.83
N SER A 78 15.32 10.17 1.52
CA SER A 78 14.32 9.39 2.24
C SER A 78 14.56 7.88 2.13
N ALA A 79 14.96 7.40 0.95
CA ALA A 79 15.27 5.99 0.75
C ALA A 79 16.53 5.55 1.51
N VAL A 80 17.57 6.40 1.57
CA VAL A 80 18.78 6.13 2.37
C VAL A 80 18.45 6.11 3.86
N LEU A 81 17.75 7.13 4.36
CA LEU A 81 17.36 7.18 5.78
C LEU A 81 16.45 6.02 6.15
N GLY A 82 15.47 5.69 5.28
CA GLY A 82 14.59 4.55 5.48
C GLY A 82 15.34 3.23 5.54
N ALA A 83 16.34 3.03 4.67
CA ALA A 83 17.20 1.84 4.69
C ALA A 83 17.98 1.72 5.99
N LEU A 84 18.58 2.82 6.47
CA LEU A 84 19.36 2.85 7.71
C LEU A 84 18.47 2.55 8.93
N VAL A 85 17.30 3.17 9.01
CA VAL A 85 16.35 2.96 10.13
C VAL A 85 15.78 1.54 10.10
N ASN A 86 15.45 1.02 8.90
CA ASN A 86 14.98 -0.36 8.77
C ASN A 86 16.06 -1.39 9.17
N ALA A 87 17.31 -1.14 8.85
CA ALA A 87 18.40 -1.99 9.33
C ALA A 87 18.64 -1.84 10.85
N ALA A 88 18.54 -0.61 11.39
CA ALA A 88 18.66 -0.35 12.82
C ALA A 88 17.56 -1.02 13.66
N PHE A 89 16.38 -1.29 13.09
CA PHE A 89 15.32 -2.07 13.71
C PHE A 89 15.84 -3.40 14.29
N ILE A 90 16.79 -4.04 13.63
CA ILE A 90 17.36 -5.33 14.04
C ILE A 90 17.97 -5.27 15.45
N GLY A 91 18.60 -4.15 15.79
CA GLY A 91 19.24 -3.96 17.09
C GLY A 91 18.29 -3.59 18.25
N VAL A 92 16.99 -3.39 17.95
CA VAL A 92 15.97 -2.98 18.93
C VAL A 92 14.71 -3.85 18.88
N ALA A 93 14.75 -4.95 18.14
CA ALA A 93 13.59 -5.78 17.84
C ALA A 93 13.00 -6.48 19.10
N ASP A 94 13.80 -6.68 20.12
CA ASP A 94 13.42 -7.24 21.42
C ASP A 94 12.66 -6.25 22.34
N ASN A 95 12.70 -4.96 21.99
CA ASN A 95 11.97 -3.91 22.70
C ASN A 95 10.87 -3.33 21.82
N VAL A 96 9.61 -3.71 22.07
CA VAL A 96 8.44 -3.32 21.25
C VAL A 96 8.33 -1.80 21.09
N THR A 97 8.65 -1.03 22.14
CA THR A 97 8.58 0.44 22.08
C THR A 97 9.63 1.02 21.13
N LEU A 98 10.90 0.61 21.27
CA LEU A 98 11.98 1.07 20.38
C LEU A 98 11.79 0.57 18.95
N ALA A 99 11.37 -0.67 18.80
CA ALA A 99 10.98 -1.25 17.51
C ALA A 99 9.84 -0.45 16.85
N GLY A 100 8.84 -0.04 17.62
CA GLY A 100 7.74 0.84 17.19
C GLY A 100 8.25 2.20 16.70
N PHE A 101 9.17 2.84 17.43
CA PHE A 101 9.80 4.09 16.97
C PHE A 101 10.61 3.91 15.67
N ALA A 102 11.35 2.82 15.53
CA ALA A 102 12.06 2.51 14.28
C ALA A 102 11.09 2.31 13.11
N ARG A 103 9.96 1.62 13.33
CA ARG A 103 8.91 1.45 12.30
C ARG A 103 8.24 2.77 11.96
N PHE A 104 7.93 3.61 12.94
CA PHE A 104 7.40 4.96 12.72
C PHE A 104 8.37 5.80 11.88
N ALA A 105 9.65 5.80 12.21
CA ALA A 105 10.66 6.52 11.46
C ALA A 105 10.83 5.97 10.02
N THR A 106 10.73 4.63 9.83
CA THR A 106 10.65 4.02 8.49
C THR A 106 9.46 4.57 7.70
N GLY A 107 8.29 4.69 8.34
CA GLY A 107 7.10 5.28 7.75
C GLY A 107 7.29 6.73 7.32
N LEU A 108 7.91 7.56 8.18
CA LEU A 108 8.27 8.94 7.82
C LEU A 108 9.12 8.99 6.53
N CYS A 109 10.08 8.08 6.39
CA CYS A 109 10.91 7.99 5.19
C CYS A 109 10.11 7.54 3.95
N LEU A 110 9.18 6.58 4.10
CA LEU A 110 8.31 6.12 3.01
C LEU A 110 7.44 7.25 2.42
N ALA A 111 7.08 8.24 3.22
CA ALA A 111 6.36 9.44 2.76
C ALA A 111 7.17 10.26 1.75
N GLY A 112 8.49 10.21 1.80
CA GLY A 112 9.39 10.79 0.80
C GLY A 112 9.68 9.85 -0.39
N ILE A 113 9.14 8.64 -0.41
CA ILE A 113 9.34 7.67 -1.49
C ILE A 113 8.11 7.60 -2.38
N TYR A 114 6.96 7.16 -1.87
CA TYR A 114 5.80 6.86 -2.70
C TYR A 114 5.16 8.10 -3.35
N PRO A 115 4.82 9.17 -2.64
CA PRO A 115 4.24 10.37 -3.26
C PRO A 115 5.20 11.07 -4.24
N LEU A 116 6.51 11.03 -3.95
CA LEU A 116 7.50 11.62 -4.86
C LEU A 116 7.74 10.74 -6.09
N GLY A 117 7.60 9.41 -5.97
CA GLY A 117 7.56 8.50 -7.10
C GLY A 117 6.45 8.87 -8.09
N MET A 118 5.24 9.18 -7.61
CA MET A 118 4.14 9.68 -8.45
C MET A 118 4.51 11.01 -9.14
N LYS A 119 5.10 11.97 -8.41
CA LYS A 119 5.56 13.24 -8.98
C LYS A 119 6.63 13.03 -10.06
N LEU A 120 7.56 12.11 -9.86
CA LEU A 120 8.60 11.76 -10.84
C LEU A 120 7.99 11.13 -12.10
N VAL A 121 7.06 10.19 -11.97
CA VAL A 121 6.35 9.59 -13.12
C VAL A 121 5.70 10.68 -13.97
N VAL A 122 4.94 11.59 -13.36
CA VAL A 122 4.27 12.68 -14.10
C VAL A 122 5.30 13.60 -14.77
N SER A 123 6.43 13.87 -14.13
CA SER A 123 7.48 14.73 -14.70
C SER A 123 8.17 14.15 -15.94
N TRP A 124 8.20 12.81 -16.07
CA TRP A 124 8.83 12.12 -17.20
C TRP A 124 7.84 11.66 -18.27
N THR A 125 6.57 11.40 -17.90
CA THR A 125 5.56 10.80 -18.81
C THR A 125 4.19 11.48 -18.71
N PRO A 126 4.09 12.80 -18.93
CA PRO A 126 2.84 13.53 -18.73
C PRO A 126 1.70 13.07 -19.66
N SER A 127 2.01 12.70 -20.90
CA SER A 127 1.01 12.26 -21.89
C SER A 127 0.38 10.90 -21.59
N HIS A 128 1.02 10.08 -20.76
CA HIS A 128 0.59 8.73 -20.41
C HIS A 128 0.56 8.52 -18.87
N ALA A 129 0.40 9.61 -18.12
CA ALA A 129 0.52 9.61 -16.66
C ALA A 129 -0.40 8.58 -15.98
N GLY A 130 -1.66 8.44 -16.43
CA GLY A 130 -2.60 7.48 -15.85
C GLY A 130 -2.12 6.03 -15.94
N ALA A 131 -1.65 5.59 -17.12
CA ALA A 131 -1.12 4.24 -17.28
C ALA A 131 0.19 4.04 -16.52
N ALA A 132 1.05 5.06 -16.49
CA ALA A 132 2.32 5.04 -15.78
C ALA A 132 2.12 4.98 -14.24
N LEU A 133 1.12 5.67 -13.71
CA LEU A 133 0.73 5.59 -12.30
C LEU A 133 0.15 4.21 -11.95
N GLY A 134 -0.60 3.57 -12.85
CA GLY A 134 -1.05 2.19 -12.67
C GLY A 134 0.12 1.22 -12.50
N TRP A 135 1.17 1.36 -13.32
CA TRP A 135 2.41 0.60 -13.15
C TRP A 135 3.11 0.93 -11.83
N LEU A 136 3.15 2.21 -11.44
CA LEU A 136 3.76 2.63 -10.18
C LEU A 136 3.07 1.98 -8.97
N VAL A 137 1.73 1.98 -8.94
CA VAL A 137 0.94 1.33 -7.86
C VAL A 137 1.15 -0.18 -7.87
N GLY A 138 1.15 -0.81 -9.04
CA GLY A 138 1.45 -2.24 -9.15
C GLY A 138 2.84 -2.60 -8.63
N MET A 139 3.85 -1.79 -8.92
CA MET A 139 5.22 -2.00 -8.45
C MET A 139 5.38 -1.64 -6.96
N LEU A 140 4.61 -0.71 -6.42
CA LEU A 140 4.47 -0.49 -4.98
C LEU A 140 3.92 -1.76 -4.31
N THR A 141 2.87 -2.36 -4.85
CA THR A 141 2.28 -3.61 -4.34
C THR A 141 3.30 -4.74 -4.33
N LEU A 142 4.05 -4.90 -5.43
CA LEU A 142 5.12 -5.89 -5.51
C LEU A 142 6.26 -5.59 -4.50
N GLY A 143 6.57 -4.32 -4.26
CA GLY A 143 7.51 -3.89 -3.22
C GLY A 143 7.04 -4.29 -1.81
N ILE A 144 5.76 -4.08 -1.51
CA ILE A 144 5.15 -4.51 -0.24
C ILE A 144 5.16 -6.03 -0.10
N ALA A 145 5.00 -6.79 -1.19
CA ALA A 145 5.09 -8.24 -1.20
C ALA A 145 6.53 -8.76 -1.04
N SER A 146 7.53 -8.00 -1.51
CA SER A 146 8.92 -8.45 -1.62
C SER A 146 9.56 -8.96 -0.32
N PRO A 147 9.25 -8.47 0.89
CA PRO A 147 9.79 -9.04 2.12
C PRO A 147 9.42 -10.52 2.33
N HIS A 148 8.23 -10.93 1.91
CA HIS A 148 7.85 -12.34 1.95
C HIS A 148 8.68 -13.17 0.95
N LEU A 149 8.94 -12.63 -0.26
CA LEU A 149 9.84 -13.25 -1.23
C LEU A 149 11.26 -13.39 -0.66
N LEU A 150 11.79 -12.30 -0.09
CA LEU A 150 13.11 -12.29 0.52
C LEU A 150 13.20 -13.31 1.66
N ARG A 151 12.16 -13.44 2.48
CA ARG A 151 12.10 -14.47 3.52
C ARG A 151 12.08 -15.87 2.91
N GLY A 152 11.27 -16.11 1.88
CA GLY A 152 11.21 -17.39 1.17
C GLY A 152 12.57 -17.82 0.60
N LEU A 153 13.35 -16.87 0.06
CA LEU A 153 14.69 -17.12 -0.47
C LEU A 153 15.76 -17.32 0.62
N THR A 154 15.51 -16.86 1.84
CA THR A 154 16.46 -16.87 2.97
C THR A 154 15.97 -17.69 4.16
N LEU A 155 15.12 -18.70 3.94
CA LEU A 155 14.53 -19.52 5.00
C LEU A 155 15.57 -20.16 5.93
N HIS A 156 16.73 -20.55 5.38
CA HIS A 156 17.84 -21.15 6.10
C HIS A 156 18.76 -20.12 6.81
N LEU A 157 18.51 -18.82 6.60
CA LEU A 157 19.27 -17.74 7.21
C LEU A 157 18.48 -17.10 8.36
N PRO A 158 19.15 -16.43 9.31
CA PRO A 158 18.49 -15.68 10.36
C PRO A 158 17.47 -14.65 9.82
N TRP A 159 16.43 -14.35 10.61
CA TRP A 159 15.33 -13.46 10.24
C TRP A 159 15.76 -12.02 9.89
N GLN A 160 16.98 -11.64 10.27
CA GLN A 160 17.55 -10.32 9.97
C GLN A 160 17.83 -10.12 8.47
N TRP A 161 18.12 -11.20 7.73
CA TRP A 161 18.54 -11.10 6.33
C TRP A 161 17.50 -10.47 5.41
N PRO A 162 16.20 -10.79 5.44
CA PRO A 162 15.20 -10.10 4.65
C PRO A 162 15.14 -8.58 4.89
N LEU A 163 15.34 -8.13 6.15
CA LEU A 163 15.37 -6.71 6.49
C LEU A 163 16.60 -6.01 5.88
N LEU A 164 17.77 -6.64 5.98
CA LEU A 164 19.01 -6.12 5.37
C LEU A 164 18.90 -6.07 3.85
N LEU A 165 18.35 -7.11 3.22
CA LEU A 165 18.13 -7.14 1.77
C LEU A 165 17.11 -6.06 1.33
N ALA A 166 16.02 -5.86 2.06
CA ALA A 166 15.08 -4.77 1.81
C ALA A 166 15.77 -3.39 1.94
N SER A 167 16.65 -3.23 2.94
CA SER A 167 17.44 -2.00 3.10
C SER A 167 18.40 -1.79 1.93
N LEU A 168 19.06 -2.84 1.43
CA LEU A 168 19.92 -2.76 0.24
C LEU A 168 19.13 -2.40 -1.02
N LEU A 169 17.91 -2.94 -1.20
CA LEU A 169 17.01 -2.56 -2.28
C LEU A 169 16.65 -1.07 -2.21
N ALA A 170 16.36 -0.55 -1.01
CA ALA A 170 16.06 0.88 -0.83
C ALA A 170 17.27 1.78 -1.13
N LEU A 171 18.50 1.35 -0.80
CA LEU A 171 19.72 2.06 -1.21
C LEU A 171 19.90 2.05 -2.73
N ALA A 172 19.59 0.93 -3.38
CA ALA A 172 19.61 0.84 -4.85
C ALA A 172 18.55 1.78 -5.47
N ALA A 173 17.34 1.87 -4.87
CA ALA A 173 16.31 2.84 -5.28
C ALA A 173 16.82 4.29 -5.18
N ALA A 174 17.48 4.64 -4.07
CA ALA A 174 18.08 5.96 -3.88
C ALA A 174 19.06 6.30 -5.00
N LEU A 175 19.96 5.38 -5.32
CA LEU A 175 20.96 5.55 -6.38
C LEU A 175 20.31 5.71 -7.76
N LEU A 176 19.32 4.87 -8.08
CA LEU A 176 18.60 4.92 -9.36
C LEU A 176 17.93 6.29 -9.56
N ILE A 177 17.17 6.76 -8.58
CA ILE A 177 16.43 8.01 -8.66
C ILE A 177 17.36 9.23 -8.59
N TYR A 178 18.41 9.19 -7.76
CA TYR A 178 19.40 10.26 -7.70
C TYR A 178 20.07 10.47 -9.07
N ARG A 179 20.45 9.38 -9.76
CA ARG A 179 21.07 9.44 -11.10
C ARG A 179 20.10 9.75 -12.23
N LEU A 180 18.83 9.34 -12.13
CA LEU A 180 17.81 9.66 -13.13
C LEU A 180 17.47 11.15 -13.10
N GLY A 181 17.37 11.73 -11.92
CA GLY A 181 16.95 13.12 -11.73
C GLY A 181 15.44 13.32 -11.95
N VAL A 182 15.06 14.57 -12.12
CA VAL A 182 13.68 15.00 -12.38
C VAL A 182 13.47 15.16 -13.87
N GLY A 183 12.28 14.79 -14.37
CA GLY A 183 11.92 14.93 -15.78
C GLY A 183 11.73 16.37 -16.24
N PRO A 184 11.72 16.59 -17.56
CA PRO A 184 11.60 17.92 -18.16
C PRO A 184 10.22 18.58 -17.95
N HIS A 185 9.18 17.80 -17.60
CA HIS A 185 7.80 18.26 -17.46
C HIS A 185 7.37 18.31 -16.00
N LEU A 186 8.08 19.11 -15.18
CA LEU A 186 7.67 19.31 -13.78
C LEU A 186 6.30 19.99 -13.72
N PRO A 187 5.33 19.44 -12.96
CA PRO A 187 4.12 20.17 -12.65
C PRO A 187 4.45 21.53 -12.03
N ALA A 188 3.68 22.56 -12.39
CA ALA A 188 3.80 23.87 -11.78
C ALA A 188 3.74 23.75 -10.24
N LYS A 189 4.52 24.59 -9.54
CA LYS A 189 4.49 24.64 -8.08
C LYS A 189 3.04 24.78 -7.63
N ALA A 190 2.59 23.89 -6.77
CA ALA A 190 1.28 24.05 -6.14
C ALA A 190 1.31 25.40 -5.39
N THR A 191 0.43 26.31 -5.76
CA THR A 191 0.25 27.55 -4.99
C THR A 191 -0.17 27.14 -3.59
N GLY A 192 0.70 27.37 -2.59
CA GLY A 192 0.60 26.86 -1.23
C GLY A 192 -0.76 27.10 -0.58
N GLY A 193 -1.66 26.17 -0.75
CA GLY A 193 -2.93 26.11 -0.06
C GLY A 193 -2.76 25.41 1.29
N ARG A 194 -3.46 25.88 2.32
CA ARG A 194 -3.53 25.16 3.59
C ARG A 194 -4.09 23.77 3.33
N PRO A 195 -3.48 22.66 3.79
CA PRO A 195 -3.96 21.30 3.54
C PRO A 195 -5.43 21.10 3.92
N TRP A 196 -5.87 21.79 4.98
CA TRP A 196 -7.27 21.80 5.44
C TRP A 196 -8.26 22.39 4.42
N ALA A 197 -7.78 23.18 3.44
CA ALA A 197 -8.63 23.66 2.33
C ALA A 197 -9.16 22.50 1.47
N GLY A 198 -8.50 21.35 1.49
CA GLY A 198 -8.97 20.12 0.83
C GLY A 198 -10.25 19.55 1.41
N LEU A 199 -10.56 19.83 2.69
CA LEU A 199 -11.83 19.38 3.29
C LEU A 199 -13.05 19.97 2.58
N ALA A 200 -12.93 21.15 1.99
CA ALA A 200 -14.04 21.76 1.25
C ALA A 200 -14.42 20.95 -0.01
N ALA A 201 -13.52 20.13 -0.57
CA ALA A 201 -13.83 19.26 -1.70
C ALA A 201 -14.90 18.20 -1.35
N PHE A 202 -14.98 17.79 -0.09
CA PHE A 202 -16.01 16.82 0.38
C PHE A 202 -17.45 17.36 0.33
N LYS A 203 -17.63 18.65 0.12
CA LYS A 203 -18.96 19.24 -0.18
C LYS A 203 -19.44 18.84 -1.58
N HIS A 204 -18.54 18.56 -2.51
CA HIS A 204 -18.88 18.09 -3.85
C HIS A 204 -19.28 16.62 -3.81
N LYS A 205 -20.49 16.32 -4.28
CA LYS A 205 -21.11 15.00 -4.17
C LYS A 205 -20.26 13.89 -4.80
N ASP A 206 -19.75 14.11 -5.99
CA ASP A 206 -19.02 13.09 -6.75
C ASP A 206 -17.62 12.86 -6.15
N PHE A 207 -16.91 13.93 -5.73
CA PHE A 207 -15.67 13.79 -4.99
C PHE A 207 -15.87 13.02 -3.68
N ARG A 208 -16.90 13.37 -2.92
CA ARG A 208 -17.22 12.68 -1.67
C ARG A 208 -17.52 11.20 -1.89
N ALA A 209 -18.25 10.85 -2.95
CA ALA A 209 -18.54 9.47 -3.29
C ALA A 209 -17.27 8.68 -3.68
N ALA A 210 -16.38 9.28 -4.47
CA ALA A 210 -15.08 8.68 -4.80
C ALA A 210 -14.20 8.52 -3.54
N ALA A 211 -14.15 9.54 -2.68
CA ALA A 211 -13.37 9.50 -1.44
C ALA A 211 -13.90 8.44 -0.46
N LEU A 212 -15.21 8.30 -0.29
CA LEU A 212 -15.79 7.26 0.57
C LEU A 212 -15.54 5.86 0.02
N GLY A 213 -15.55 5.68 -1.31
CA GLY A 213 -15.10 4.43 -1.95
C GLY A 213 -13.64 4.12 -1.61
N TYR A 214 -12.76 5.10 -1.73
CA TYR A 214 -11.35 4.99 -1.35
C TYR A 214 -11.16 4.69 0.14
N PHE A 215 -11.97 5.27 1.02
CA PHE A 215 -11.92 4.99 2.46
C PHE A 215 -12.32 3.54 2.77
N GLY A 216 -13.33 3.02 2.08
CA GLY A 216 -13.72 1.61 2.19
C GLY A 216 -12.60 0.67 1.73
N HIS A 217 -11.95 0.99 0.61
CA HIS A 217 -10.77 0.29 0.13
C HIS A 217 -9.61 0.32 1.15
N CYS A 218 -9.28 1.50 1.70
CA CYS A 218 -8.20 1.63 2.68
C CYS A 218 -8.48 0.86 3.97
N TRP A 219 -9.73 0.83 4.43
CA TRP A 219 -10.13 0.05 5.60
C TRP A 219 -9.82 -1.43 5.46
N GLU A 220 -9.99 -1.97 4.26
CA GLU A 220 -9.78 -3.39 3.97
C GLU A 220 -8.32 -3.73 3.66
N LEU A 221 -7.68 -2.98 2.76
CA LEU A 221 -6.46 -3.36 2.06
C LEU A 221 -5.29 -3.72 2.98
N TYR A 222 -4.86 -2.79 3.81
CA TYR A 222 -3.66 -2.99 4.63
C TYR A 222 -3.89 -3.96 5.78
N ALA A 223 -5.12 -4.03 6.28
CA ALA A 223 -5.51 -5.01 7.29
C ALA A 223 -5.52 -6.42 6.71
N LEU A 224 -6.04 -6.61 5.47
CA LEU A 224 -5.92 -7.89 4.77
C LEU A 224 -4.45 -8.28 4.57
N TRP A 225 -3.61 -7.38 4.09
CA TRP A 225 -2.18 -7.69 3.89
C TRP A 225 -1.47 -8.06 5.20
N ALA A 226 -1.83 -7.44 6.32
CA ALA A 226 -1.31 -7.83 7.63
C ALA A 226 -1.80 -9.23 8.06
N LEU A 227 -3.01 -9.63 7.66
CA LEU A 227 -3.58 -10.95 7.96
C LEU A 227 -3.08 -12.06 7.03
N VAL A 228 -2.62 -11.75 5.81
CA VAL A 228 -2.22 -12.77 4.81
C VAL A 228 -1.30 -13.84 5.38
N PRO A 229 -0.22 -13.53 6.14
CA PRO A 229 0.63 -14.56 6.72
C PRO A 229 -0.11 -15.52 7.65
N PHE A 230 -1.01 -15.01 8.49
CA PHE A 230 -1.80 -15.81 9.43
C PHE A 230 -2.81 -16.71 8.70
N LEU A 231 -3.50 -16.18 7.68
CA LEU A 231 -4.43 -16.93 6.84
C LEU A 231 -3.73 -18.07 6.12
N VAL A 232 -2.56 -17.80 5.55
CA VAL A 232 -1.76 -18.81 4.84
C VAL A 232 -1.26 -19.87 5.80
N THR A 233 -0.74 -19.49 6.97
CA THR A 233 -0.27 -20.43 8.01
C THR A 233 -1.39 -21.40 8.40
N ARG A 234 -2.59 -20.88 8.70
CA ARG A 234 -3.76 -21.70 9.01
C ARG A 234 -4.05 -22.75 7.95
N GLU A 235 -4.03 -22.39 6.67
CA GLU A 235 -4.34 -23.34 5.61
C GLU A 235 -3.22 -24.36 5.39
N LEU A 236 -1.97 -23.99 5.60
CA LEU A 236 -0.84 -24.92 5.56
C LEU A 236 -0.88 -25.94 6.70
N GLU A 237 -1.24 -25.52 7.91
CA GLU A 237 -1.45 -26.41 9.06
C GLU A 237 -2.54 -27.45 8.76
N ARG A 238 -3.67 -27.04 8.16
CA ARG A 238 -4.76 -27.92 7.76
C ARG A 238 -4.36 -28.92 6.65
N LEU A 239 -3.37 -28.56 5.84
CA LEU A 239 -2.79 -29.43 4.81
C LEU A 239 -1.69 -30.34 5.35
N ASN A 240 -1.25 -30.18 6.61
CA ASN A 240 -0.02 -30.74 7.15
C ASN A 240 1.20 -30.44 6.24
N ALA A 241 1.20 -29.24 5.61
CA ALA A 241 2.23 -28.83 4.68
C ALA A 241 3.37 -28.10 5.40
N ALA A 242 4.54 -28.06 4.75
CA ALA A 242 5.70 -27.39 5.31
C ALA A 242 5.46 -25.88 5.48
N THR A 243 5.77 -25.35 6.67
CA THR A 243 5.65 -23.92 7.00
C THR A 243 6.51 -23.03 6.09
N SER A 244 7.54 -23.61 5.46
CA SER A 244 8.38 -22.91 4.47
C SER A 244 7.60 -22.37 3.28
N ALA A 245 6.44 -22.94 2.93
CA ALA A 245 5.57 -22.46 1.86
C ALA A 245 4.85 -21.15 2.22
N GLN A 246 4.73 -20.81 3.51
CA GLN A 246 4.01 -19.62 3.99
C GLN A 246 4.51 -18.33 3.32
N SER A 247 5.81 -18.11 3.29
CA SER A 247 6.41 -16.91 2.70
C SER A 247 6.12 -16.80 1.20
N TRP A 248 6.19 -17.92 0.47
CA TRP A 248 5.92 -17.95 -0.96
C TRP A 248 4.45 -17.67 -1.30
N ILE A 249 3.52 -18.28 -0.56
CA ILE A 249 2.08 -18.08 -0.79
C ILE A 249 1.69 -16.68 -0.37
N SER A 250 2.22 -16.14 0.74
CA SER A 250 1.99 -14.75 1.16
C SER A 250 2.52 -13.76 0.13
N PHE A 251 3.72 -14.01 -0.41
CA PHE A 251 4.26 -13.22 -1.52
C PHE A 251 3.32 -13.24 -2.71
N LEU A 252 2.91 -14.41 -3.19
CA LEU A 252 2.03 -14.54 -4.36
C LEU A 252 0.69 -13.85 -4.14
N THR A 253 0.11 -13.98 -2.94
CA THR A 253 -1.18 -13.37 -2.59
C THR A 253 -1.16 -11.86 -2.69
N ILE A 254 -0.06 -11.21 -2.28
CA ILE A 254 0.06 -9.75 -2.38
C ILE A 254 0.54 -9.36 -3.80
N ALA A 255 1.53 -10.05 -4.35
CA ALA A 255 2.14 -9.75 -5.63
C ALA A 255 1.18 -9.85 -6.83
N ILE A 256 0.17 -10.73 -6.75
CA ILE A 256 -0.88 -10.86 -7.78
C ILE A 256 -1.71 -9.58 -7.94
N GLY A 257 -1.62 -8.67 -7.00
CA GLY A 257 -2.18 -7.32 -7.11
C GLY A 257 -1.54 -6.49 -8.24
N LEU A 258 -0.28 -6.76 -8.62
CA LEU A 258 0.34 -6.09 -9.79
C LEU A 258 -0.46 -6.31 -11.08
N PRO A 259 -0.72 -7.55 -11.56
CA PRO A 259 -1.60 -7.75 -12.70
C PRO A 259 -3.01 -7.21 -12.47
N GLY A 260 -3.53 -7.23 -11.23
CA GLY A 260 -4.81 -6.60 -10.87
C GLY A 260 -4.82 -5.11 -11.21
N CYS A 261 -3.83 -4.35 -10.76
CA CYS A 261 -3.68 -2.91 -11.06
C CYS A 261 -3.55 -2.64 -12.57
N VAL A 262 -2.72 -3.42 -13.27
CA VAL A 262 -2.48 -3.22 -14.72
C VAL A 262 -3.73 -3.51 -15.53
N LEU A 263 -4.44 -4.60 -15.23
CA LEU A 263 -5.68 -4.97 -15.93
C LEU A 263 -6.81 -3.99 -15.62
N ALA A 264 -6.97 -3.59 -14.36
CA ALA A 264 -7.93 -2.56 -13.97
C ALA A 264 -7.69 -1.24 -14.72
N GLY A 265 -6.43 -0.83 -14.86
CA GLY A 265 -6.05 0.35 -15.64
C GLY A 265 -6.36 0.22 -17.15
N ARG A 266 -6.28 -1.00 -17.72
CA ARG A 266 -6.70 -1.27 -19.11
C ARG A 266 -8.22 -1.26 -19.26
N TRP A 267 -8.93 -1.92 -18.35
CA TRP A 267 -10.39 -2.02 -18.38
C TRP A 267 -11.05 -0.68 -18.14
N SER A 268 -10.48 0.18 -17.29
CA SER A 268 -11.05 1.50 -17.03
C SER A 268 -11.12 2.40 -18.27
N ARG A 269 -10.25 2.17 -19.27
CA ARG A 269 -10.32 2.88 -20.55
C ARG A 269 -11.55 2.52 -21.39
N HIS A 270 -12.10 1.33 -21.21
CA HIS A 270 -13.27 0.84 -21.95
C HIS A 270 -14.57 0.98 -21.13
N TYR A 271 -14.50 0.70 -19.82
CA TYR A 271 -15.68 0.61 -18.95
C TYR A 271 -15.83 1.79 -18.00
N GLY A 272 -14.82 2.69 -17.94
CA GLY A 272 -14.75 3.80 -17.01
C GLY A 272 -14.25 3.40 -15.61
N SER A 273 -13.54 4.32 -14.95
CA SER A 273 -12.92 4.08 -13.62
C SER A 273 -13.94 3.73 -12.54
N ALA A 274 -15.14 4.35 -12.57
CA ALA A 274 -16.16 4.11 -11.55
C ALA A 274 -16.67 2.66 -11.57
N ARG A 275 -16.91 2.09 -12.76
CA ARG A 275 -17.39 0.71 -12.87
C ARG A 275 -16.30 -0.29 -12.47
N VAL A 276 -15.05 -0.06 -12.89
CA VAL A 276 -13.93 -0.95 -12.55
C VAL A 276 -13.67 -0.93 -11.05
N ALA A 277 -13.63 0.25 -10.41
CA ALA A 277 -13.49 0.36 -8.96
C ALA A 277 -14.65 -0.32 -8.23
N PHE A 278 -15.89 -0.13 -8.69
CA PHE A 278 -17.07 -0.75 -8.10
C PHE A 278 -16.99 -2.28 -8.15
N VAL A 279 -16.64 -2.86 -9.30
CA VAL A 279 -16.53 -4.33 -9.46
C VAL A 279 -15.40 -4.88 -8.60
N ALA A 280 -14.23 -4.24 -8.58
CA ALA A 280 -13.10 -4.68 -7.78
C ALA A 280 -13.44 -4.66 -6.27
N LEU A 281 -14.00 -3.55 -5.77
CA LEU A 281 -14.43 -3.41 -4.37
C LEU A 281 -15.57 -4.37 -4.01
N ALA A 282 -16.49 -4.64 -4.93
CA ALA A 282 -17.58 -5.60 -4.71
C ALA A 282 -17.06 -7.04 -4.63
N THR A 283 -16.08 -7.39 -5.49
CA THR A 283 -15.43 -8.72 -5.45
C THR A 283 -14.69 -8.91 -4.13
N SER A 284 -13.92 -7.92 -3.72
CA SER A 284 -13.17 -7.91 -2.47
C SER A 284 -14.12 -8.00 -1.25
N GLY A 285 -15.17 -7.17 -1.20
CA GLY A 285 -16.18 -7.22 -0.15
C GLY A 285 -16.97 -8.53 -0.10
N ALA A 286 -17.23 -9.17 -1.25
CA ALA A 286 -17.83 -10.49 -1.29
C ALA A 286 -16.91 -11.55 -0.66
N LEU A 287 -15.60 -11.45 -0.86
CA LEU A 287 -14.62 -12.32 -0.22
C LEU A 287 -14.52 -12.07 1.29
N CYS A 288 -14.61 -10.81 1.74
CA CYS A 288 -14.74 -10.50 3.18
C CYS A 288 -15.93 -11.23 3.83
N LEU A 289 -17.05 -11.30 3.12
CA LEU A 289 -18.25 -11.98 3.63
C LEU A 289 -18.13 -13.50 3.57
N LEU A 290 -17.71 -14.03 2.43
CA LEU A 290 -17.79 -15.45 2.12
C LEU A 290 -16.65 -16.26 2.71
N TYR A 291 -15.42 -15.71 2.77
CA TYR A 291 -14.23 -16.43 3.20
C TYR A 291 -14.39 -17.08 4.60
N PRO A 292 -14.86 -16.36 5.64
CA PRO A 292 -15.11 -16.97 6.95
C PRO A 292 -16.24 -18.01 6.93
N LEU A 293 -17.30 -17.79 6.14
CA LEU A 293 -18.43 -18.69 6.06
C LEU A 293 -18.04 -20.07 5.50
N ILE A 294 -17.11 -20.08 4.54
CA ILE A 294 -16.61 -21.31 3.91
C ILE A 294 -15.27 -21.75 4.51
N GLY A 295 -14.89 -21.27 5.68
CA GLY A 295 -13.62 -21.56 6.35
C GLY A 295 -13.33 -23.04 6.60
N GLY A 296 -14.35 -23.93 6.52
CA GLY A 296 -14.21 -25.38 6.53
C GLY A 296 -13.93 -26.01 5.16
N ALA A 297 -13.98 -25.26 4.07
CA ALA A 297 -13.70 -25.75 2.71
C ALA A 297 -12.27 -26.31 2.55
N PRO A 298 -11.96 -27.05 1.47
CA PRO A 298 -10.61 -27.52 1.21
C PRO A 298 -9.59 -26.38 1.22
N PRO A 299 -8.44 -26.52 1.90
CA PRO A 299 -7.45 -25.44 2.06
C PRO A 299 -6.94 -24.88 0.72
N LEU A 300 -6.76 -25.71 -0.29
CA LEU A 300 -6.35 -25.26 -1.63
C LEU A 300 -7.36 -24.30 -2.28
N LEU A 301 -8.67 -24.55 -2.05
CA LEU A 301 -9.71 -23.62 -2.50
C LEU A 301 -9.61 -22.29 -1.77
N LEU A 302 -9.38 -22.29 -0.45
CA LEU A 302 -9.23 -21.08 0.34
C LEU A 302 -7.98 -20.30 -0.06
N ILE A 303 -6.87 -20.95 -0.36
CA ILE A 303 -5.66 -20.32 -0.91
C ILE A 303 -5.96 -19.69 -2.29
N ALA A 304 -6.69 -20.39 -3.17
CA ALA A 304 -7.08 -19.84 -4.47
C ALA A 304 -7.98 -18.59 -4.32
N LEU A 305 -8.92 -18.60 -3.38
CA LEU A 305 -9.76 -17.46 -3.07
C LEU A 305 -8.94 -16.31 -2.47
N LEU A 306 -7.93 -16.61 -1.67
CA LEU A 306 -7.02 -15.61 -1.12
C LEU A 306 -6.19 -14.94 -2.24
N LEU A 307 -5.77 -15.69 -3.26
CA LEU A 307 -5.13 -15.12 -4.46
C LEU A 307 -6.10 -14.22 -5.24
N LEU A 308 -7.36 -14.64 -5.42
CA LEU A 308 -8.40 -13.81 -6.05
C LEU A 308 -8.63 -12.52 -5.25
N TRP A 309 -8.59 -12.61 -3.94
CA TRP A 309 -8.72 -11.46 -3.05
C TRP A 309 -7.53 -10.51 -3.19
N GLY A 310 -6.30 -11.02 -3.16
CA GLY A 310 -5.10 -10.24 -3.42
C GLY A 310 -5.10 -9.52 -4.78
N PHE A 311 -5.68 -10.16 -5.81
CA PHE A 311 -5.87 -9.55 -7.13
C PHE A 311 -6.89 -8.40 -7.10
N SER A 312 -8.03 -8.58 -6.44
CA SER A 312 -9.15 -7.65 -6.47
C SER A 312 -8.99 -6.47 -5.51
N VAL A 313 -8.43 -6.69 -4.33
CA VAL A 313 -8.36 -5.70 -3.25
C VAL A 313 -7.56 -4.44 -3.59
N ILE A 314 -6.61 -4.51 -4.51
CA ILE A 314 -5.78 -3.36 -4.93
C ILE A 314 -6.17 -2.82 -6.31
N ALA A 315 -6.96 -3.57 -7.08
CA ALA A 315 -7.30 -3.22 -8.46
C ALA A 315 -8.08 -1.90 -8.59
N ASP A 316 -8.81 -1.51 -7.56
CA ASP A 316 -9.59 -0.26 -7.47
C ASP A 316 -8.77 0.97 -7.06
N SER A 317 -7.59 0.81 -6.46
CA SER A 317 -6.79 1.89 -5.87
C SER A 317 -6.47 3.03 -6.85
N ALA A 318 -5.93 2.68 -8.03
CA ALA A 318 -5.64 3.66 -9.08
C ALA A 318 -6.92 4.31 -9.64
N GLN A 319 -8.03 3.58 -9.65
CA GLN A 319 -9.31 4.05 -10.14
C GLN A 319 -9.93 5.09 -9.19
N PHE A 320 -9.83 4.89 -7.88
CA PHE A 320 -10.24 5.89 -6.89
C PHE A 320 -9.44 7.18 -7.01
N SER A 321 -8.14 7.09 -7.21
CA SER A 321 -7.28 8.25 -7.45
C SER A 321 -7.68 9.01 -8.72
N ALA A 322 -8.00 8.31 -9.80
CA ALA A 322 -8.48 8.90 -11.04
C ALA A 322 -9.85 9.58 -10.86
N LEU A 323 -10.80 8.92 -10.20
CA LEU A 323 -12.14 9.46 -9.90
C LEU A 323 -12.05 10.72 -9.03
N ALA A 324 -11.26 10.66 -7.96
CA ALA A 324 -11.06 11.81 -7.08
C ALA A 324 -10.43 12.99 -7.84
N SER A 325 -9.45 12.73 -8.70
CA SER A 325 -8.81 13.76 -9.53
C SER A 325 -9.79 14.39 -10.52
N ALA A 326 -10.68 13.61 -11.12
CA ALA A 326 -11.65 14.09 -12.09
C ALA A 326 -12.83 14.85 -11.44
N THR A 327 -13.11 14.62 -10.15
CA THR A 327 -14.27 15.17 -9.46
C THR A 327 -13.92 16.26 -8.42
N ALA A 328 -12.63 16.42 -8.11
CA ALA A 328 -12.16 17.46 -7.21
C ALA A 328 -12.25 18.84 -7.88
N PRO A 329 -12.54 19.93 -7.13
CA PRO A 329 -12.42 21.29 -7.63
C PRO A 329 -11.00 21.56 -8.15
N PRO A 330 -10.82 22.04 -9.40
CA PRO A 330 -9.50 22.21 -10.01
C PRO A 330 -8.54 23.07 -9.18
N GLU A 331 -9.07 24.14 -8.60
CA GLU A 331 -8.30 25.09 -7.78
C GLU A 331 -7.81 24.50 -6.44
N ARG A 332 -8.34 23.35 -6.04
CA ARG A 332 -8.03 22.66 -4.77
C ARG A 332 -7.60 21.21 -4.94
N LEU A 333 -7.35 20.78 -6.17
CA LEU A 333 -7.07 19.38 -6.51
C LEU A 333 -5.99 18.76 -5.61
N GLY A 334 -4.83 19.40 -5.50
CA GLY A 334 -3.73 18.87 -4.69
C GLY A 334 -4.08 18.74 -3.21
N ALA A 335 -4.76 19.76 -2.62
CA ALA A 335 -5.17 19.73 -1.22
C ALA A 335 -6.28 18.68 -0.98
N ALA A 336 -7.20 18.52 -1.93
CA ALA A 336 -8.28 17.53 -1.85
C ALA A 336 -7.74 16.09 -1.86
N LEU A 337 -6.83 15.77 -2.78
CA LEU A 337 -6.19 14.46 -2.87
C LEU A 337 -5.31 14.17 -1.65
N ALA A 338 -4.54 15.15 -1.18
CA ALA A 338 -3.73 14.99 0.03
C ALA A 338 -4.59 14.69 1.25
N MET A 339 -5.73 15.37 1.42
CA MET A 339 -6.65 15.13 2.52
C MET A 339 -7.35 13.79 2.41
N MET A 340 -7.80 13.41 1.21
CA MET A 340 -8.36 12.09 0.96
C MET A 340 -7.38 10.98 1.31
N ASN A 341 -6.13 11.09 0.86
CA ASN A 341 -5.09 10.11 1.17
C ASN A 341 -4.80 10.07 2.68
N ALA A 342 -4.66 11.21 3.35
CA ALA A 342 -4.39 11.26 4.79
C ALA A 342 -5.50 10.58 5.61
N ILE A 343 -6.77 10.82 5.28
CA ILE A 343 -7.91 10.17 5.94
C ILE A 343 -7.92 8.67 5.62
N GLY A 344 -7.76 8.29 4.34
CA GLY A 344 -7.75 6.89 3.92
C GLY A 344 -6.67 6.08 4.63
N PHE A 345 -5.43 6.57 4.63
CA PHE A 345 -4.35 5.92 5.39
C PHE A 345 -4.59 5.96 6.90
N GLY A 346 -5.22 7.03 7.43
CA GLY A 346 -5.63 7.10 8.84
C GLY A 346 -6.57 5.96 9.24
N LEU A 347 -7.49 5.57 8.36
CA LEU A 347 -8.42 4.47 8.58
C LEU A 347 -7.74 3.09 8.60
N THR A 348 -6.55 2.95 8.01
CA THR A 348 -5.80 1.69 8.05
C THR A 348 -5.32 1.36 9.48
N ILE A 349 -5.09 2.38 10.32
CA ILE A 349 -4.62 2.20 11.70
C ILE A 349 -5.64 1.40 12.53
N PRO A 350 -6.89 1.88 12.72
CA PRO A 350 -7.88 1.14 13.50
C PRO A 350 -8.26 -0.20 12.85
N SER A 351 -8.25 -0.34 11.52
CA SER A 351 -8.58 -1.61 10.89
C SER A 351 -7.49 -2.67 11.13
N ILE A 352 -6.22 -2.32 11.01
CA ILE A 352 -5.10 -3.22 11.34
C ILE A 352 -5.14 -3.58 12.82
N ALA A 353 -5.27 -2.58 13.71
CA ALA A 353 -5.34 -2.82 15.16
C ALA A 353 -6.45 -3.81 15.52
N LEU A 354 -7.63 -3.62 14.95
CA LEU A 354 -8.80 -4.44 15.23
C LEU A 354 -8.57 -5.91 14.83
N VAL A 355 -8.13 -6.14 13.58
CA VAL A 355 -7.99 -7.51 13.07
C VAL A 355 -6.80 -8.25 13.69
N THR A 356 -5.71 -7.57 13.99
CA THR A 356 -4.55 -8.22 14.62
C THR A 356 -4.77 -8.49 16.11
N ALA A 357 -5.46 -7.61 16.83
CA ALA A 357 -5.77 -7.82 18.24
C ALA A 357 -6.80 -8.94 18.47
N LEU A 358 -7.72 -9.14 17.55
CA LEU A 358 -8.80 -10.12 17.68
C LEU A 358 -8.50 -11.46 16.99
N TRP A 359 -7.38 -11.59 16.28
CA TRP A 359 -7.07 -12.80 15.51
C TRP A 359 -7.01 -14.06 16.37
N SER A 360 -6.29 -14.03 17.49
CA SER A 360 -6.16 -15.16 18.41
C SER A 360 -7.50 -15.63 18.97
N ASP A 361 -8.44 -14.71 19.21
CA ASP A 361 -9.73 -15.02 19.84
C ASP A 361 -10.81 -15.42 18.84
N GLN A 362 -10.83 -14.80 17.67
CA GLN A 362 -11.92 -14.93 16.69
C GLN A 362 -11.51 -15.72 15.44
N GLY A 363 -10.22 -15.93 15.20
CA GLY A 363 -9.73 -16.61 14.00
C GLY A 363 -10.29 -15.98 12.72
N LEU A 364 -10.83 -16.79 11.81
CA LEU A 364 -11.39 -16.29 10.54
C LEU A 364 -12.53 -15.28 10.69
N ALA A 365 -13.27 -15.29 11.79
CA ALA A 365 -14.40 -14.36 11.98
C ALA A 365 -13.92 -12.91 12.04
N VAL A 366 -12.65 -12.66 12.34
CA VAL A 366 -12.04 -11.32 12.34
C VAL A 366 -12.15 -10.61 10.98
N ILE A 367 -12.22 -11.38 9.90
CA ILE A 367 -12.35 -10.86 8.53
C ILE A 367 -13.66 -10.06 8.35
N TRP A 368 -14.73 -10.40 9.08
CA TRP A 368 -15.98 -9.65 8.98
C TRP A 368 -15.87 -8.20 9.44
N TRP A 369 -14.87 -7.88 10.28
CA TRP A 369 -14.58 -6.49 10.65
C TRP A 369 -14.04 -5.66 9.48
N LEU A 370 -13.58 -6.29 8.39
CA LEU A 370 -13.18 -5.58 7.16
C LEU A 370 -14.38 -5.23 6.29
N LEU A 371 -15.48 -6.00 6.37
CA LEU A 371 -16.66 -5.87 5.50
C LEU A 371 -17.32 -4.49 5.52
N PRO A 372 -17.40 -3.74 6.66
CA PRO A 372 -17.97 -2.40 6.66
C PRO A 372 -17.31 -1.44 5.65
N GLY A 373 -16.02 -1.57 5.41
CA GLY A 373 -15.30 -0.73 4.44
C GLY A 373 -15.87 -0.86 3.02
N PRO A 374 -15.78 -2.04 2.38
CA PRO A 374 -16.35 -2.26 1.05
C PRO A 374 -17.83 -1.94 0.97
N VAL A 375 -18.63 -2.33 1.97
CA VAL A 375 -20.09 -2.08 1.97
C VAL A 375 -20.41 -0.58 1.93
N LEU A 376 -19.80 0.21 2.83
CA LEU A 376 -20.02 1.66 2.86
C LEU A 376 -19.47 2.33 1.60
N GLY A 377 -18.30 1.89 1.10
CA GLY A 377 -17.74 2.36 -0.15
C GLY A 377 -18.66 2.12 -1.34
N LEU A 378 -19.20 0.91 -1.49
CA LEU A 378 -20.12 0.55 -2.57
C LEU A 378 -21.45 1.35 -2.49
N ILE A 379 -21.99 1.55 -1.29
CA ILE A 379 -23.18 2.39 -1.09
C ILE A 379 -22.91 3.81 -1.55
N ALA A 380 -21.78 4.39 -1.15
CA ALA A 380 -21.42 5.76 -1.52
C ALA A 380 -21.21 5.92 -3.04
N MET A 381 -20.68 4.91 -3.71
CA MET A 381 -20.40 4.94 -5.16
C MET A 381 -21.61 4.73 -6.04
N ARG A 382 -22.79 4.32 -5.52
CA ARG A 382 -24.00 4.05 -6.35
C ARG A 382 -24.39 5.21 -7.25
N GLY A 383 -24.09 6.45 -6.85
CA GLY A 383 -24.36 7.65 -7.65
C GLY A 383 -23.38 7.88 -8.80
N LEU A 384 -22.11 7.47 -8.65
CA LEU A 384 -21.06 7.66 -9.65
C LEU A 384 -21.23 6.77 -10.89
N ASN A 385 -21.82 5.58 -10.73
CA ASN A 385 -22.05 4.63 -11.85
C ASN A 385 -23.07 5.13 -12.89
N ARG A 386 -23.88 6.16 -12.59
CA ARG A 386 -24.91 6.68 -13.50
C ARG A 386 -24.39 7.77 -14.43
N HIS A 387 -23.26 8.39 -14.11
CA HIS A 387 -22.63 9.41 -14.93
C HIS A 387 -21.22 8.91 -15.27
N SER A 388 -21.11 8.13 -16.36
CA SER A 388 -19.77 7.76 -16.88
C SER A 388 -19.00 9.04 -17.17
N VAL A 389 -18.03 9.36 -16.32
CA VAL A 389 -16.99 10.31 -16.65
C VAL A 389 -16.24 9.69 -17.81
N ARG A 390 -16.63 10.04 -19.05
CA ARG A 390 -15.85 9.79 -20.24
C ARG A 390 -14.59 10.64 -20.08
N ALA A 391 -13.47 10.00 -19.74
CA ALA A 391 -12.16 10.60 -19.78
C ALA A 391 -11.69 10.73 -21.24
#